data_7a50c0772564aa03c66465d9a089acd1
#
_entry.id   7a50c0772564aa03c66465d9a089acd1
#
_cell.length_a   1.000
_cell.length_b   1.000
_cell.length_c   1.000
_cell.angle_alpha   90.00
_cell.angle_beta   90.00
_cell.angle_gamma   90.00
#
_symmetry.space_group_name_H-M   'P 1'
#
loop_
_entity.id
_entity.type
_entity.pdbx_description
1 polymer ?
#
loop_
_entity_poly.entity_id
_entity_poly.type
_entity_poly.pdbx_seq_one_letter_code
_entity_poly.pdbx_strand_id
1 'polypeptide(L)'
;MAALSDTAASHAFHPPARTTYLVLILCFLTIVAEGYDIGVMGTIVPSLLADANWKLTPIEIGAMGSAALFGTLIGSYFISVVSDLVGRKLLLIGCVTLFSLSMIGAGCAPTPWVFSVARFIGGLGLGGVISAAAALTIEFSPPEKRNLNFALMYSGYSFGALLSAVIGMAFLGSHGWRFVVALGAAPLLAVPFLFYMLPESLDFLIARGRHEKAAALARKLGIAPAELERNVRDPLPKPSVGAVFREVFSKQNALATISLWVAQVAAVMVIYGLGTWLPQLMRKMGYDLGSSLSFLAVFMLSSALGGILIGRISDFLGTRKTIVGGYVIGAIAISSLAIKSGLIMNYVLVALAGFGSIGVAMVQLGFIANYYRAHARASATGWAVGVGRFGAMSGPMVGAYLASRGADVQWNFYAFAGSALVAAVAIALTRSPHWSSASMTAGAISLKS
;
A
#
# COMPACT_ATOMS: atom_id res chain seq x y z
N MET A 1 -30.05 -0.31 -8.18
CA MET A 1 -28.73 -0.89 -7.87
C MET A 1 -28.31 -1.97 -8.86
N ALA A 2 -29.19 -2.86 -9.29
CA ALA A 2 -28.90 -3.86 -10.32
C ALA A 2 -28.41 -3.26 -11.65
N ALA A 3 -29.05 -2.18 -12.15
CA ALA A 3 -28.69 -1.59 -13.43
C ALA A 3 -27.27 -1.00 -13.53
N LEU A 4 -26.70 -0.48 -12.43
CA LEU A 4 -25.33 0.04 -12.42
C LEU A 4 -24.26 -1.07 -12.24
N SER A 5 -24.61 -2.18 -11.58
CA SER A 5 -23.76 -3.36 -11.52
C SER A 5 -23.73 -4.09 -12.88
N ASP A 6 -24.87 -4.13 -13.58
CA ASP A 6 -24.97 -4.73 -14.90
C ASP A 6 -24.21 -3.93 -15.98
N THR A 7 -24.26 -2.58 -15.92
CA THR A 7 -23.48 -1.75 -16.86
C THR A 7 -21.97 -1.90 -16.65
N ALA A 8 -21.47 -1.90 -15.41
CA ALA A 8 -20.04 -2.09 -15.13
C ALA A 8 -19.56 -3.51 -15.50
N ALA A 9 -20.39 -4.52 -15.33
CA ALA A 9 -20.12 -5.89 -15.77
C ALA A 9 -20.13 -6.01 -17.30
N SER A 10 -21.03 -5.28 -17.98
CA SER A 10 -21.15 -5.32 -19.44
C SER A 10 -19.96 -4.71 -20.18
N HIS A 11 -19.17 -3.85 -19.55
CA HIS A 11 -17.96 -3.21 -20.11
C HIS A 11 -16.66 -3.94 -19.74
N ALA A 12 -16.74 -5.05 -19.02
CA ALA A 12 -15.56 -5.82 -18.65
C ALA A 12 -15.00 -6.62 -19.84
N PHE A 13 -13.68 -6.58 -20.01
CA PHE A 13 -13.01 -7.50 -20.89
C PHE A 13 -12.87 -8.88 -20.24
N HIS A 14 -12.94 -9.95 -21.05
CA HIS A 14 -12.75 -11.33 -20.63
C HIS A 14 -11.48 -11.90 -21.26
N PRO A 15 -10.29 -11.50 -20.77
CA PRO A 15 -9.05 -11.98 -21.33
C PRO A 15 -8.86 -13.47 -21.03
N PRO A 16 -8.16 -14.22 -21.90
CA PRO A 16 -7.77 -15.59 -21.61
C PRO A 16 -6.99 -15.69 -20.30
N ALA A 17 -7.16 -16.79 -19.57
CA ALA A 17 -6.52 -17.03 -18.28
C ALA A 17 -4.99 -16.81 -18.33
N ARG A 18 -4.33 -17.20 -19.44
CA ARG A 18 -2.90 -16.98 -19.64
C ARG A 18 -2.52 -15.50 -19.57
N THR A 19 -3.30 -14.62 -20.20
CA THR A 19 -3.06 -13.15 -20.16
C THR A 19 -3.28 -12.61 -18.78
N THR A 20 -4.37 -13.03 -18.10
CA THR A 20 -4.66 -12.63 -16.71
C THR A 20 -3.51 -13.00 -15.78
N TYR A 21 -3.03 -14.25 -15.81
CA TYR A 21 -1.92 -14.69 -14.95
C TYR A 21 -0.60 -13.98 -15.29
N LEU A 22 -0.32 -13.75 -16.58
CA LEU A 22 0.88 -13.02 -16.98
C LEU A 22 0.89 -11.60 -16.41
N VAL A 23 -0.20 -10.85 -16.59
CA VAL A 23 -0.32 -9.48 -16.06
C VAL A 23 -0.26 -9.49 -14.54
N LEU A 24 -0.97 -10.41 -13.90
CA LEU A 24 -0.99 -10.55 -12.44
C LEU A 24 0.42 -10.81 -11.88
N ILE A 25 1.17 -11.74 -12.46
CA ILE A 25 2.54 -12.07 -12.00
C ILE A 25 3.47 -10.88 -12.21
N LEU A 26 3.43 -10.22 -13.36
CA LEU A 26 4.30 -9.08 -13.64
C LEU A 26 3.99 -7.90 -12.70
N CYS A 27 2.72 -7.60 -12.49
CA CYS A 27 2.29 -6.58 -11.54
C CYS A 27 2.64 -6.96 -10.09
N PHE A 28 2.44 -8.22 -9.68
CA PHE A 28 2.85 -8.73 -8.37
C PHE A 28 4.35 -8.54 -8.14
N LEU A 29 5.20 -8.95 -9.08
CA LEU A 29 6.66 -8.78 -8.96
C LEU A 29 7.07 -7.31 -8.88
N THR A 30 6.36 -6.42 -9.58
CA THR A 30 6.58 -4.97 -9.48
C THR A 30 6.23 -4.44 -8.08
N ILE A 31 5.14 -4.92 -7.49
CA ILE A 31 4.75 -4.55 -6.11
C ILE A 31 5.70 -5.18 -5.08
N VAL A 32 6.24 -6.39 -5.32
CA VAL A 32 7.31 -6.96 -4.49
C VAL A 32 8.54 -6.04 -4.50
N ALA A 33 8.92 -5.52 -5.66
CA ALA A 33 10.05 -4.58 -5.77
C ALA A 33 9.80 -3.28 -5.00
N GLU A 34 8.58 -2.73 -5.06
CA GLU A 34 8.17 -1.56 -4.27
C GLU A 34 8.23 -1.85 -2.77
N GLY A 35 7.70 -3.02 -2.35
CA GLY A 35 7.73 -3.45 -0.95
C GLY A 35 9.17 -3.61 -0.43
N TYR A 36 10.09 -4.12 -1.26
CA TYR A 36 11.52 -4.18 -0.93
C TYR A 36 12.11 -2.79 -0.72
N ASP A 37 11.87 -1.86 -1.65
CA ASP A 37 12.39 -0.49 -1.59
C ASP A 37 11.96 0.23 -0.30
N ILE A 38 10.70 0.10 0.07
CA ILE A 38 10.19 0.69 1.31
C ILE A 38 10.74 -0.05 2.54
N GLY A 39 10.72 -1.38 2.52
CA GLY A 39 11.13 -2.23 3.67
C GLY A 39 12.62 -2.15 3.98
N VAL A 40 13.46 -1.90 2.98
CA VAL A 40 14.93 -1.86 3.16
C VAL A 40 15.37 -0.79 4.15
N MET A 41 14.64 0.32 4.25
CA MET A 41 14.98 1.37 5.21
C MET A 41 14.98 0.84 6.64
N GLY A 42 13.93 0.11 7.06
CA GLY A 42 13.87 -0.51 8.38
C GLY A 42 14.98 -1.55 8.60
N THR A 43 15.35 -2.27 7.55
CA THR A 43 16.43 -3.27 7.58
C THR A 43 17.78 -2.63 7.86
N ILE A 44 18.09 -1.47 7.26
CA ILE A 44 19.41 -0.83 7.34
C ILE A 44 19.57 0.18 8.47
N VAL A 45 18.49 0.64 9.12
CA VAL A 45 18.56 1.63 10.22
C VAL A 45 19.58 1.28 11.29
N PRO A 46 19.67 0.01 11.80
CA PRO A 46 20.68 -0.32 12.80
C PRO A 46 22.11 -0.12 12.30
N SER A 47 22.38 -0.41 11.02
CA SER A 47 23.71 -0.24 10.42
C SER A 47 24.03 1.22 10.10
N LEU A 48 23.03 2.01 9.72
CA LEU A 48 23.20 3.46 9.51
C LEU A 48 23.54 4.18 10.80
N LEU A 49 22.92 3.81 11.92
CA LEU A 49 23.23 4.37 13.24
C LEU A 49 24.64 3.96 13.74
N ALA A 50 25.13 2.82 13.28
CA ALA A 50 26.46 2.32 13.63
C ALA A 50 27.55 2.78 12.63
N ASP A 51 27.21 3.49 11.56
CA ASP A 51 28.18 3.94 10.54
C ASP A 51 29.06 5.05 11.08
N ALA A 52 30.35 4.72 11.29
CA ALA A 52 31.34 5.63 11.84
C ALA A 52 31.67 6.82 10.90
N ASN A 53 31.45 6.65 9.59
CA ASN A 53 31.73 7.70 8.59
C ASN A 53 30.64 8.76 8.57
N TRP A 54 29.36 8.33 8.67
CA TRP A 54 28.24 9.25 8.57
C TRP A 54 27.81 9.84 9.91
N LYS A 55 28.05 9.14 11.05
CA LYS A 55 27.73 9.57 12.42
C LYS A 55 26.32 10.16 12.55
N LEU A 56 25.34 9.47 11.98
CA LEU A 56 23.97 9.94 11.85
C LEU A 56 23.26 10.03 13.21
N THR A 57 22.53 11.11 13.37
CA THR A 57 21.54 11.25 14.44
C THR A 57 20.25 10.52 14.12
N PRO A 58 19.45 10.12 15.13
CA PRO A 58 18.15 9.52 14.88
C PRO A 58 17.22 10.39 14.00
N ILE A 59 17.27 11.72 14.14
CA ILE A 59 16.45 12.65 13.35
C ILE A 59 16.83 12.60 11.88
N GLU A 60 18.13 12.58 11.56
CA GLU A 60 18.59 12.45 10.17
C GLU A 60 18.11 11.13 9.55
N ILE A 61 18.16 10.03 10.30
CA ILE A 61 17.65 8.72 9.84
C ILE A 61 16.13 8.78 9.61
N GLY A 62 15.38 9.41 10.50
CA GLY A 62 13.95 9.61 10.32
C GLY A 62 13.63 10.43 9.07
N ALA A 63 14.40 11.50 8.82
CA ALA A 63 14.28 12.31 7.61
C ALA A 63 14.63 11.53 6.35
N MET A 64 15.72 10.74 6.36
CA MET A 64 16.10 9.84 5.26
C MET A 64 15.02 8.81 4.96
N GLY A 65 14.41 8.20 6.00
CA GLY A 65 13.29 7.27 5.85
C GLY A 65 12.03 7.93 5.30
N SER A 66 11.77 9.17 5.69
CA SER A 66 10.62 9.95 5.20
C SER A 66 10.82 10.52 3.80
N ALA A 67 12.04 10.64 3.30
CA ALA A 67 12.35 11.22 1.99
C ALA A 67 11.67 10.47 0.84
N ALA A 68 11.76 9.13 0.82
CA ALA A 68 11.08 8.30 -0.17
C ALA A 68 9.55 8.46 -0.09
N LEU A 69 9.00 8.51 1.12
CA LEU A 69 7.56 8.64 1.36
C LEU A 69 7.05 10.02 0.93
N PHE A 70 7.84 11.06 1.11
CA PHE A 70 7.56 12.40 0.58
C PHE A 70 7.59 12.40 -0.95
N GLY A 71 8.59 11.77 -1.56
CA GLY A 71 8.61 11.53 -3.00
C GLY A 71 7.37 10.80 -3.49
N THR A 72 6.93 9.76 -2.76
CA THR A 72 5.73 8.98 -3.10
C THR A 72 4.46 9.83 -3.02
N LEU A 73 4.36 10.74 -2.04
CA LEU A 73 3.24 11.69 -1.94
C LEU A 73 3.18 12.55 -3.21
N ILE A 74 4.26 13.23 -3.56
CA ILE A 74 4.34 14.10 -4.73
C ILE A 74 4.12 13.29 -6.01
N GLY A 75 4.81 12.15 -6.14
CA GLY A 75 4.71 11.26 -7.29
C GLY A 75 3.28 10.80 -7.57
N SER A 76 2.52 10.44 -6.54
CA SER A 76 1.15 9.96 -6.70
C SER A 76 0.20 11.02 -7.31
N TYR A 77 0.43 12.30 -7.07
CA TYR A 77 -0.35 13.37 -7.70
C TYR A 77 0.06 13.61 -9.16
N PHE A 78 1.37 13.75 -9.42
CA PHE A 78 1.85 14.04 -10.77
C PHE A 78 1.72 12.85 -11.72
N ILE A 79 1.99 11.65 -11.24
CA ILE A 79 2.03 10.44 -12.05
C ILE A 79 0.63 10.00 -12.50
N SER A 80 -0.43 10.27 -11.72
CA SER A 80 -1.81 10.00 -12.18
C SER A 80 -2.15 10.80 -13.44
N VAL A 81 -1.70 12.05 -13.55
CA VAL A 81 -1.86 12.88 -14.75
C VAL A 81 -1.02 12.31 -15.91
N VAL A 82 0.21 11.93 -15.66
CA VAL A 82 1.11 11.32 -16.64
C VAL A 82 0.55 9.99 -17.17
N SER A 83 -0.12 9.20 -16.30
CA SER A 83 -0.76 7.94 -16.68
C SER A 83 -1.75 8.10 -17.84
N ASP A 84 -2.54 9.16 -17.82
CA ASP A 84 -3.50 9.44 -18.88
C ASP A 84 -2.84 9.95 -20.17
N LEU A 85 -1.59 10.39 -20.11
CA LEU A 85 -0.84 10.88 -21.28
C LEU A 85 -0.05 9.77 -21.97
N VAL A 86 0.69 8.96 -21.22
CA VAL A 86 1.65 7.99 -21.77
C VAL A 86 1.14 6.55 -21.80
N GLY A 87 0.12 6.21 -21.00
CA GLY A 87 -0.42 4.86 -20.84
C GLY A 87 0.09 4.15 -19.61
N ARG A 88 -0.65 3.13 -19.17
CA ARG A 88 -0.38 2.42 -17.90
C ARG A 88 0.89 1.57 -17.97
N LYS A 89 1.14 0.92 -19.09
CA LYS A 89 2.35 0.11 -19.31
C LYS A 89 3.62 0.94 -19.24
N LEU A 90 3.71 1.99 -20.08
CA LEU A 90 4.91 2.84 -20.12
C LEU A 90 5.13 3.56 -18.80
N LEU A 91 4.06 3.98 -18.13
CA LEU A 91 4.14 4.56 -16.81
C LEU A 91 4.75 3.60 -15.81
N LEU A 92 4.24 2.35 -15.73
CA LEU A 92 4.73 1.35 -14.80
C LEU A 92 6.21 1.07 -15.03
N ILE A 93 6.62 0.90 -16.29
CA ILE A 93 8.03 0.69 -16.68
C ILE A 93 8.90 1.88 -16.26
N GLY A 94 8.45 3.12 -16.53
CA GLY A 94 9.16 4.32 -16.13
C GLY A 94 9.33 4.44 -14.62
N CYS A 95 8.28 4.12 -13.87
CA CYS A 95 8.30 4.10 -12.41
C CYS A 95 9.30 3.06 -11.87
N VAL A 96 9.25 1.81 -12.39
CA VAL A 96 10.20 0.75 -12.02
C VAL A 96 11.63 1.15 -12.33
N THR A 97 11.88 1.72 -13.50
CA THR A 97 13.20 2.20 -13.90
C THR A 97 13.70 3.28 -12.95
N LEU A 98 12.85 4.27 -12.65
CA LEU A 98 13.21 5.42 -11.82
C LEU A 98 13.58 4.99 -10.40
N PHE A 99 12.73 4.21 -9.72
CA PHE A 99 13.05 3.79 -8.35
C PHE A 99 14.22 2.80 -8.30
N SER A 100 14.37 1.91 -9.29
CA SER A 100 15.51 0.99 -9.34
C SER A 100 16.84 1.72 -9.53
N LEU A 101 16.89 2.71 -10.41
CA LEU A 101 18.08 3.56 -10.57
C LEU A 101 18.37 4.37 -9.30
N SER A 102 17.33 4.83 -8.61
CA SER A 102 17.51 5.56 -7.35
C SER A 102 18.13 4.68 -6.26
N MET A 103 17.84 3.37 -6.26
CA MET A 103 18.46 2.43 -5.32
C MET A 103 19.96 2.24 -5.57
N ILE A 104 20.41 2.27 -6.84
CA ILE A 104 21.83 2.33 -7.16
C ILE A 104 22.43 3.63 -6.62
N GLY A 105 21.77 4.77 -6.91
CA GLY A 105 22.22 6.07 -6.41
C GLY A 105 22.30 6.14 -4.88
N ALA A 106 21.33 5.56 -4.18
CA ALA A 106 21.34 5.50 -2.72
C ALA A 106 22.44 4.56 -2.18
N GLY A 107 22.65 3.39 -2.80
CA GLY A 107 23.73 2.47 -2.43
C GLY A 107 25.14 3.04 -2.63
N CYS A 108 25.31 3.86 -3.68
CA CYS A 108 26.58 4.54 -3.99
C CYS A 108 26.71 5.92 -3.34
N ALA A 109 25.75 6.37 -2.53
CA ALA A 109 25.74 7.72 -1.98
C ALA A 109 26.96 8.02 -1.11
N PRO A 110 27.74 9.08 -1.39
CA PRO A 110 28.89 9.48 -0.58
C PRO A 110 28.46 10.19 0.71
N THR A 111 27.29 10.83 0.73
CA THR A 111 26.79 11.60 1.87
C THR A 111 25.33 11.25 2.17
N PRO A 112 24.86 11.49 3.41
CA PRO A 112 23.45 11.31 3.79
C PRO A 112 22.48 12.14 2.94
N TRP A 113 22.90 13.32 2.51
CA TRP A 113 22.11 14.19 1.64
C TRP A 113 21.87 13.55 0.27
N VAL A 114 22.91 13.03 -0.38
CA VAL A 114 22.79 12.35 -1.68
C VAL A 114 21.91 11.11 -1.57
N PHE A 115 22.05 10.34 -0.48
CA PHE A 115 21.16 9.22 -0.18
C PHE A 115 19.70 9.68 -0.11
N SER A 116 19.42 10.73 0.67
CA SER A 116 18.05 11.25 0.86
C SER A 116 17.44 11.74 -0.47
N VAL A 117 18.24 12.44 -1.30
CA VAL A 117 17.80 12.90 -2.63
C VAL A 117 17.51 11.71 -3.55
N ALA A 118 18.38 10.71 -3.57
CA ALA A 118 18.15 9.49 -4.34
C ALA A 118 16.86 8.80 -3.89
N ARG A 119 16.64 8.63 -2.57
CA ARG A 119 15.41 8.06 -2.00
C ARG A 119 14.17 8.88 -2.37
N PHE A 120 14.24 10.20 -2.36
CA PHE A 120 13.16 11.08 -2.78
C PHE A 120 12.81 10.87 -4.26
N ILE A 121 13.82 10.83 -5.15
CA ILE A 121 13.64 10.58 -6.58
C ILE A 121 13.00 9.21 -6.82
N GLY A 122 13.48 8.17 -6.11
CA GLY A 122 12.87 6.84 -6.15
C GLY A 122 11.42 6.88 -5.71
N GLY A 123 11.13 7.62 -4.65
CA GLY A 123 9.78 7.85 -4.15
C GLY A 123 8.84 8.45 -5.18
N LEU A 124 9.30 9.39 -6.02
CA LEU A 124 8.49 9.90 -7.13
C LEU A 124 8.02 8.76 -8.04
N GLY A 125 8.89 7.80 -8.37
CA GLY A 125 8.52 6.60 -9.12
C GLY A 125 7.52 5.72 -8.38
N LEU A 126 7.79 5.42 -7.11
CA LEU A 126 6.91 4.57 -6.28
C LEU A 126 5.47 5.11 -6.20
N GLY A 127 5.27 6.44 -6.29
CA GLY A 127 3.94 7.07 -6.27
C GLY A 127 2.99 6.58 -7.37
N GLY A 128 3.52 6.08 -8.49
CA GLY A 128 2.71 5.62 -9.63
C GLY A 128 2.57 4.11 -9.76
N VAL A 129 3.44 3.34 -9.08
CA VAL A 129 3.51 1.88 -9.25
C VAL A 129 2.20 1.20 -8.90
N ILE A 130 1.67 1.43 -7.69
CA ILE A 130 0.43 0.79 -7.22
C ILE A 130 -0.73 1.13 -8.14
N SER A 131 -0.89 2.40 -8.52
CA SER A 131 -2.02 2.83 -9.35
C SER A 131 -1.99 2.22 -10.76
N ALA A 132 -0.81 2.17 -11.38
CA ALA A 132 -0.65 1.56 -12.71
C ALA A 132 -0.82 0.03 -12.67
N ALA A 133 -0.20 -0.64 -11.69
CA ALA A 133 -0.33 -2.09 -11.51
C ALA A 133 -1.77 -2.50 -11.17
N ALA A 134 -2.46 -1.72 -10.31
CA ALA A 134 -3.86 -1.94 -9.97
C ALA A 134 -4.77 -1.82 -11.19
N ALA A 135 -4.60 -0.74 -11.99
CA ALA A 135 -5.40 -0.52 -13.18
C ALA A 135 -5.24 -1.69 -14.19
N LEU A 136 -4.00 -2.10 -14.48
CA LEU A 136 -3.73 -3.23 -15.37
C LEU A 136 -4.27 -4.55 -14.81
N THR A 137 -4.08 -4.82 -13.52
CA THR A 137 -4.57 -6.06 -12.90
C THR A 137 -6.09 -6.15 -12.96
N ILE A 138 -6.81 -5.06 -12.65
CA ILE A 138 -8.28 -5.02 -12.67
C ILE A 138 -8.80 -5.16 -14.09
N GLU A 139 -8.21 -4.46 -15.06
CA GLU A 139 -8.60 -4.46 -16.45
C GLU A 139 -8.44 -5.86 -17.10
N PHE A 140 -7.31 -6.54 -16.83
CA PHE A 140 -7.02 -7.88 -17.35
C PHE A 140 -7.49 -9.00 -16.42
N SER A 141 -8.43 -8.74 -15.51
CA SER A 141 -9.05 -9.75 -14.62
C SER A 141 -10.51 -9.98 -14.97
N PRO A 142 -10.96 -11.24 -15.00
CA PRO A 142 -12.40 -11.56 -15.07
C PRO A 142 -13.15 -10.86 -13.95
N PRO A 143 -14.39 -10.35 -14.19
CA PRO A 143 -15.17 -9.58 -13.20
C PRO A 143 -15.27 -10.25 -11.83
N GLU A 144 -15.47 -11.58 -11.81
CA GLU A 144 -15.66 -12.37 -10.60
C GLU A 144 -14.38 -12.49 -9.76
N LYS A 145 -13.19 -12.31 -10.39
CA LYS A 145 -11.88 -12.48 -9.75
C LYS A 145 -11.12 -11.18 -9.54
N ARG A 146 -11.67 -10.03 -9.92
CA ARG A 146 -10.98 -8.73 -9.84
C ARG A 146 -10.46 -8.41 -8.45
N ASN A 147 -11.32 -8.58 -7.44
CA ASN A 147 -10.93 -8.30 -6.05
C ASN A 147 -9.85 -9.25 -5.55
N LEU A 148 -9.96 -10.54 -5.89
CA LEU A 148 -8.96 -11.55 -5.52
C LEU A 148 -7.62 -11.25 -6.20
N ASN A 149 -7.62 -10.99 -7.50
CA ASN A 149 -6.39 -10.71 -8.26
C ASN A 149 -5.73 -9.40 -7.79
N PHE A 150 -6.53 -8.37 -7.48
CA PHE A 150 -6.01 -7.15 -6.86
C PHE A 150 -5.36 -7.44 -5.49
N ALA A 151 -6.02 -8.21 -4.63
CA ALA A 151 -5.47 -8.57 -3.33
C ALA A 151 -4.18 -9.40 -3.45
N LEU A 152 -4.14 -10.35 -4.39
CA LEU A 152 -2.93 -11.13 -4.68
C LEU A 152 -1.80 -10.22 -5.19
N MET A 153 -2.07 -9.34 -6.13
CA MET A 153 -1.09 -8.37 -6.62
C MET A 153 -0.56 -7.49 -5.48
N TYR A 154 -1.45 -6.93 -4.66
CA TYR A 154 -1.08 -6.03 -3.58
C TYR A 154 -0.35 -6.73 -2.42
N SER A 155 -0.58 -8.03 -2.20
CA SER A 155 0.17 -8.82 -1.19
C SER A 155 1.68 -8.83 -1.48
N GLY A 156 2.09 -8.61 -2.73
CA GLY A 156 3.49 -8.44 -3.12
C GLY A 156 4.24 -7.40 -2.27
N TYR A 157 3.55 -6.35 -1.80
CA TYR A 157 4.14 -5.35 -0.92
C TYR A 157 4.73 -5.96 0.37
N SER A 158 3.94 -6.78 1.06
CA SER A 158 4.42 -7.45 2.29
C SER A 158 5.51 -8.47 2.01
N PHE A 159 5.43 -9.19 0.88
CA PHE A 159 6.48 -10.11 0.44
C PHE A 159 7.78 -9.38 0.11
N GLY A 160 7.71 -8.21 -0.51
CA GLY A 160 8.89 -7.39 -0.79
C GLY A 160 9.57 -6.87 0.47
N ALA A 161 8.79 -6.37 1.42
CA ALA A 161 9.30 -5.92 2.71
C ALA A 161 9.87 -7.09 3.54
N LEU A 162 9.24 -8.27 3.51
CA LEU A 162 9.80 -9.50 4.08
C LEU A 162 11.15 -9.86 3.42
N LEU A 163 11.22 -9.79 2.08
CA LEU A 163 12.44 -10.07 1.34
C LEU A 163 13.58 -9.12 1.74
N SER A 164 13.30 -7.85 1.99
CA SER A 164 14.31 -6.90 2.47
C SER A 164 14.90 -7.31 3.82
N ALA A 165 14.10 -7.81 4.74
CA ALA A 165 14.56 -8.32 6.04
C ALA A 165 15.39 -9.60 5.88
N VAL A 166 14.95 -10.54 5.04
CA VAL A 166 15.67 -11.80 4.77
C VAL A 166 17.02 -11.53 4.11
N ILE A 167 17.07 -10.65 3.11
CA ILE A 167 18.33 -10.23 2.46
C ILE A 167 19.22 -9.49 3.46
N GLY A 168 18.63 -8.67 4.34
CA GLY A 168 19.37 -8.02 5.42
C GLY A 168 20.02 -9.03 6.38
N MET A 169 19.31 -10.06 6.81
CA MET A 169 19.87 -11.13 7.64
C MET A 169 21.04 -11.85 6.97
N ALA A 170 20.94 -12.08 5.66
CA ALA A 170 21.95 -12.81 4.90
C ALA A 170 23.21 -11.97 4.60
N PHE A 171 23.05 -10.70 4.26
CA PHE A 171 24.11 -9.91 3.64
C PHE A 171 24.54 -8.67 4.42
N LEU A 172 23.78 -8.18 5.39
CA LEU A 172 24.09 -6.92 6.08
C LEU A 172 25.39 -7.01 6.88
N GLY A 173 25.64 -8.16 7.51
CA GLY A 173 26.87 -8.41 8.27
C GLY A 173 28.12 -8.61 7.42
N SER A 174 28.00 -9.16 6.22
CA SER A 174 29.12 -9.52 5.34
C SER A 174 29.43 -8.47 4.27
N HIS A 175 28.42 -7.81 3.72
CA HIS A 175 28.55 -6.87 2.60
C HIS A 175 28.13 -5.43 2.94
N GLY A 176 27.58 -5.22 4.15
CA GLY A 176 27.16 -3.91 4.62
C GLY A 176 25.84 -3.39 4.00
N TRP A 177 25.36 -2.28 4.52
CA TRP A 177 24.06 -1.73 4.16
C TRP A 177 23.97 -1.20 2.70
N ARG A 178 25.10 -0.72 2.15
CA ARG A 178 25.14 -0.23 0.76
C ARG A 178 24.80 -1.31 -0.25
N PHE A 179 25.32 -2.51 -0.05
CA PHE A 179 25.02 -3.67 -0.89
C PHE A 179 23.54 -4.06 -0.80
N VAL A 180 22.98 -4.11 0.42
CA VAL A 180 21.57 -4.44 0.64
C VAL A 180 20.65 -3.41 -0.04
N VAL A 181 21.00 -2.12 0.02
CA VAL A 181 20.26 -1.07 -0.71
C VAL A 181 20.39 -1.27 -2.22
N ALA A 182 21.61 -1.49 -2.73
CA ALA A 182 21.86 -1.64 -4.18
C ALA A 182 21.11 -2.84 -4.78
N LEU A 183 20.88 -3.91 -4.02
CA LEU A 183 20.05 -5.06 -4.44
C LEU A 183 18.60 -4.65 -4.77
N GLY A 184 18.10 -3.54 -4.22
CA GLY A 184 16.82 -2.96 -4.61
C GLY A 184 16.76 -2.47 -6.05
N ALA A 185 17.89 -2.45 -6.76
CA ALA A 185 17.94 -2.18 -8.19
C ALA A 185 17.69 -3.42 -9.06
N ALA A 186 17.62 -4.63 -8.47
CA ALA A 186 17.38 -5.87 -9.22
C ALA A 186 16.15 -5.81 -10.17
N PRO A 187 15.05 -5.11 -9.85
CA PRO A 187 13.92 -4.97 -10.77
C PRO A 187 14.28 -4.29 -12.11
N LEU A 188 15.39 -3.58 -12.20
CA LEU A 188 15.89 -3.02 -13.47
C LEU A 188 16.13 -4.13 -14.50
N LEU A 189 16.55 -5.32 -14.07
CA LEU A 189 16.72 -6.50 -14.92
C LEU A 189 15.38 -7.01 -15.48
N ALA A 190 14.28 -6.73 -14.80
CA ALA A 190 12.93 -7.10 -15.25
C ALA A 190 12.34 -6.09 -16.27
N VAL A 191 12.90 -4.90 -16.41
CA VAL A 191 12.40 -3.83 -17.31
C VAL A 191 12.26 -4.31 -18.76
N PRO A 192 13.24 -5.00 -19.38
CA PRO A 192 13.07 -5.53 -20.73
C PRO A 192 11.88 -6.51 -20.82
N PHE A 193 11.71 -7.39 -19.83
CA PHE A 193 10.59 -8.33 -19.78
C PHE A 193 9.25 -7.61 -19.65
N LEU A 194 9.17 -6.60 -18.78
CA LEU A 194 7.98 -5.74 -18.67
C LEU A 194 7.67 -5.06 -20.01
N PHE A 195 8.69 -4.57 -20.71
CA PHE A 195 8.51 -3.90 -21.99
C PHE A 195 7.94 -4.83 -23.08
N TYR A 196 8.40 -6.08 -23.17
CA TYR A 196 7.97 -7.01 -24.21
C TYR A 196 6.71 -7.79 -23.83
N MET A 197 6.53 -8.15 -22.56
CA MET A 197 5.48 -9.07 -22.14
C MET A 197 4.23 -8.38 -21.58
N LEU A 198 4.36 -7.20 -20.94
CA LEU A 198 3.22 -6.50 -20.36
C LEU A 198 2.40 -5.84 -21.48
N PRO A 199 1.10 -6.12 -21.62
CA PRO A 199 0.24 -5.44 -22.58
C PRO A 199 -0.04 -4.00 -22.15
N GLU A 200 -0.33 -3.11 -23.11
CA GLU A 200 -0.89 -1.77 -22.80
C GLU A 200 -2.36 -1.91 -22.42
N SER A 201 -2.88 -0.95 -21.69
CA SER A 201 -4.29 -0.87 -21.35
C SER A 201 -5.16 -0.63 -22.57
N LEU A 202 -6.18 -1.47 -22.76
CA LEU A 202 -7.18 -1.31 -23.84
C LEU A 202 -8.03 -0.08 -23.60
N ASP A 203 -8.44 0.16 -22.33
CA ASP A 203 -9.19 1.35 -21.93
C ASP A 203 -8.44 2.64 -22.25
N PHE A 204 -7.13 2.66 -22.05
CA PHE A 204 -6.29 3.78 -22.42
C PHE A 204 -6.25 3.99 -23.93
N LEU A 205 -6.07 2.93 -24.73
CA LEU A 205 -6.03 3.01 -26.18
C LEU A 205 -7.35 3.52 -26.75
N ILE A 206 -8.48 3.02 -26.23
CA ILE A 206 -9.83 3.46 -26.62
C ILE A 206 -10.03 4.94 -26.25
N ALA A 207 -9.73 5.32 -25.02
CA ALA A 207 -9.92 6.68 -24.54
C ALA A 207 -9.08 7.72 -25.31
N ARG A 208 -7.97 7.29 -25.94
CA ARG A 208 -7.11 8.10 -26.80
C ARG A 208 -7.48 8.03 -28.29
N GLY A 209 -8.57 7.37 -28.66
CA GLY A 209 -8.98 7.19 -30.06
C GLY A 209 -8.05 6.31 -30.89
N ARG A 210 -7.16 5.53 -30.23
CA ARG A 210 -6.22 4.62 -30.92
C ARG A 210 -6.86 3.27 -31.20
N HIS A 211 -8.05 3.29 -31.86
CA HIS A 211 -8.89 2.11 -32.05
C HIS A 211 -8.21 0.99 -32.82
N GLU A 212 -7.41 1.30 -33.83
CA GLU A 212 -6.64 0.28 -34.60
C GLU A 212 -5.64 -0.47 -33.71
N LYS A 213 -4.92 0.27 -32.84
CA LYS A 213 -3.97 -0.36 -31.90
C LYS A 213 -4.70 -1.17 -30.84
N ALA A 214 -5.86 -0.69 -30.36
CA ALA A 214 -6.70 -1.44 -29.43
C ALA A 214 -7.20 -2.74 -30.07
N ALA A 215 -7.68 -2.70 -31.33
CA ALA A 215 -8.14 -3.89 -32.06
C ALA A 215 -7.00 -4.89 -32.35
N ALA A 216 -5.82 -4.40 -32.70
CA ALA A 216 -4.65 -5.26 -32.92
C ALA A 216 -4.22 -5.95 -31.61
N LEU A 217 -4.22 -5.21 -30.49
CA LEU A 217 -3.88 -5.75 -29.17
C LEU A 217 -4.95 -6.75 -28.70
N ALA A 218 -6.24 -6.43 -28.82
CA ALA A 218 -7.35 -7.30 -28.45
C ALA A 218 -7.28 -8.64 -29.20
N ARG A 219 -7.02 -8.62 -30.52
CA ARG A 219 -6.79 -9.84 -31.33
C ARG A 219 -5.60 -10.63 -30.81
N LYS A 220 -4.46 -9.98 -30.53
CA LYS A 220 -3.26 -10.65 -30.00
C LYS A 220 -3.52 -11.32 -28.63
N LEU A 221 -4.37 -10.69 -27.80
CA LEU A 221 -4.72 -11.18 -26.48
C LEU A 221 -5.91 -12.16 -26.48
N GLY A 222 -6.54 -12.41 -27.64
CA GLY A 222 -7.70 -13.30 -27.74
C GLY A 222 -8.98 -12.75 -27.12
N ILE A 223 -9.13 -11.41 -27.06
CA ILE A 223 -10.35 -10.72 -26.58
C ILE A 223 -11.33 -10.59 -27.74
N ALA A 224 -12.62 -10.85 -27.46
CA ALA A 224 -13.65 -10.83 -28.47
C ALA A 224 -13.86 -9.44 -29.09
N PRO A 225 -13.95 -9.28 -30.44
CA PRO A 225 -14.16 -7.99 -31.08
C PRO A 225 -15.42 -7.26 -30.59
N ALA A 226 -16.49 -7.99 -30.27
CA ALA A 226 -17.75 -7.44 -29.77
C ALA A 226 -17.59 -6.72 -28.40
N GLU A 227 -16.66 -7.18 -27.55
CA GLU A 227 -16.37 -6.51 -26.26
C GLU A 227 -15.67 -5.17 -26.48
N LEU A 228 -14.73 -5.14 -27.45
CA LEU A 228 -14.05 -3.90 -27.81
C LEU A 228 -14.99 -2.88 -28.44
N GLU A 229 -15.84 -3.28 -29.38
CA GLU A 229 -16.80 -2.41 -30.03
C GLU A 229 -17.81 -1.81 -29.04
N ARG A 230 -18.26 -2.60 -28.05
CA ARG A 230 -19.16 -2.13 -27.00
C ARG A 230 -18.52 -1.00 -26.19
N ASN A 231 -17.28 -1.18 -25.75
CA ASN A 231 -16.56 -0.18 -24.95
C ASN A 231 -16.22 1.10 -25.75
N VAL A 232 -16.09 0.99 -27.07
CA VAL A 232 -15.91 2.15 -27.95
C VAL A 232 -17.22 2.93 -28.13
N ARG A 233 -18.37 2.23 -28.27
CA ARG A 233 -19.67 2.87 -28.53
C ARG A 233 -20.27 3.53 -27.30
N ASP A 234 -20.05 2.94 -26.10
CA ASP A 234 -20.66 3.39 -24.86
C ASP A 234 -19.60 3.48 -23.75
N PRO A 235 -18.77 4.54 -23.78
CA PRO A 235 -17.74 4.72 -22.77
C PRO A 235 -18.36 5.02 -21.40
N LEU A 236 -17.81 4.40 -20.33
CA LEU A 236 -18.26 4.65 -18.98
C LEU A 236 -18.20 6.15 -18.62
N PRO A 237 -19.29 6.74 -18.11
CA PRO A 237 -19.32 8.15 -17.77
C PRO A 237 -18.33 8.46 -16.65
N LYS A 238 -17.48 9.47 -16.86
CA LYS A 238 -16.56 9.95 -15.83
C LYS A 238 -17.38 10.77 -14.81
N PRO A 239 -17.28 10.45 -13.50
CA PRO A 239 -17.97 11.24 -12.48
C PRO A 239 -17.43 12.68 -12.47
N SER A 240 -18.32 13.65 -12.31
CA SER A 240 -17.93 15.05 -12.14
C SER A 240 -17.21 15.22 -10.79
N VAL A 241 -16.04 15.89 -10.79
CA VAL A 241 -15.28 16.18 -9.57
C VAL A 241 -16.13 16.90 -8.53
N GLY A 242 -16.99 17.84 -8.97
CA GLY A 242 -17.90 18.58 -8.09
C GLY A 242 -18.97 17.69 -7.45
N ALA A 243 -19.47 16.65 -8.16
CA ALA A 243 -20.41 15.70 -7.59
C ALA A 243 -19.76 14.82 -6.53
N VAL A 244 -18.51 14.35 -6.79
CA VAL A 244 -17.73 13.59 -5.82
C VAL A 244 -17.43 14.42 -4.57
N PHE A 245 -16.97 15.66 -4.74
CA PHE A 245 -16.68 16.56 -3.63
C PHE A 245 -17.95 16.80 -2.77
N ARG A 246 -19.09 17.04 -3.39
CA ARG A 246 -20.36 17.24 -2.69
C ARG A 246 -20.82 15.99 -1.93
N GLU A 247 -20.61 14.80 -2.48
CA GLU A 247 -20.91 13.53 -1.80
C GLU A 247 -20.01 13.34 -0.57
N VAL A 248 -18.70 13.49 -0.73
CA VAL A 248 -17.69 13.23 0.32
C VAL A 248 -17.82 14.23 1.47
N PHE A 249 -18.05 15.50 1.17
CA PHE A 249 -18.18 16.58 2.16
C PHE A 249 -19.62 17.02 2.43
N SER A 250 -20.60 16.20 2.08
CA SER A 250 -21.99 16.43 2.49
C SER A 250 -22.08 16.49 4.02
N LYS A 251 -23.06 17.25 4.55
CA LYS A 251 -23.32 17.34 6.01
C LYS A 251 -23.50 15.95 6.66
N GLN A 252 -23.95 14.97 5.89
CA GLN A 252 -24.18 13.60 6.35
C GLN A 252 -22.89 12.78 6.40
N ASN A 253 -21.94 12.99 5.47
CA ASN A 253 -20.73 12.20 5.31
C ASN A 253 -19.48 12.88 5.89
N ALA A 254 -19.47 14.21 6.07
CA ALA A 254 -18.28 14.97 6.44
C ALA A 254 -17.59 14.45 7.71
N LEU A 255 -18.37 14.17 8.76
CA LEU A 255 -17.81 13.62 10.02
C LEU A 255 -17.20 12.24 9.78
N ALA A 256 -17.87 11.38 9.05
CA ALA A 256 -17.37 10.04 8.72
C ALA A 256 -16.13 10.12 7.82
N THR A 257 -16.12 11.03 6.86
CA THR A 257 -14.95 11.28 5.99
C THR A 257 -13.73 11.68 6.82
N ILE A 258 -13.88 12.65 7.74
CA ILE A 258 -12.78 13.08 8.62
C ILE A 258 -12.34 11.92 9.52
N SER A 259 -13.28 11.17 10.11
CA SER A 259 -12.94 10.00 10.94
C SER A 259 -12.17 8.94 10.15
N LEU A 260 -12.58 8.65 8.92
CA LEU A 260 -11.90 7.70 8.04
C LEU A 260 -10.49 8.18 7.65
N TRP A 261 -10.31 9.48 7.42
CA TRP A 261 -9.00 10.07 7.13
C TRP A 261 -8.07 10.04 8.35
N VAL A 262 -8.58 10.38 9.54
CA VAL A 262 -7.82 10.27 10.79
C VAL A 262 -7.40 8.82 11.03
N ALA A 263 -8.31 7.87 10.86
CA ALA A 263 -8.00 6.45 10.96
C ALA A 263 -6.92 6.02 9.95
N GLN A 264 -6.99 6.52 8.71
CA GLN A 264 -6.01 6.20 7.69
C GLN A 264 -4.63 6.77 8.00
N VAL A 265 -4.54 8.03 8.44
CA VAL A 265 -3.28 8.65 8.86
C VAL A 265 -2.66 7.87 10.03
N ALA A 266 -3.46 7.60 11.06
CA ALA A 266 -3.01 6.90 12.26
C ALA A 266 -2.54 5.46 11.95
N ALA A 267 -3.30 4.71 11.14
CA ALA A 267 -2.94 3.36 10.73
C ALA A 267 -1.62 3.32 9.95
N VAL A 268 -1.50 4.21 8.96
CA VAL A 268 -0.31 4.27 8.09
C VAL A 268 0.92 4.75 8.87
N MET A 269 0.75 5.64 9.85
CA MET A 269 1.83 6.05 10.78
C MET A 269 2.40 4.85 11.55
N VAL A 270 1.56 3.96 12.07
CA VAL A 270 2.01 2.72 12.75
C VAL A 270 2.79 1.83 11.79
N ILE A 271 2.28 1.62 10.58
CA ILE A 271 2.88 0.75 9.57
C ILE A 271 4.30 1.18 9.24
N TYR A 272 4.48 2.44 8.86
CA TYR A 272 5.79 2.97 8.45
C TYR A 272 6.71 3.28 9.65
N GLY A 273 6.14 3.63 10.80
CA GLY A 273 6.89 3.85 12.02
C GLY A 273 7.53 2.56 12.53
N LEU A 274 6.74 1.51 12.77
CA LEU A 274 7.25 0.19 13.16
C LEU A 274 8.10 -0.44 12.05
N GLY A 275 7.65 -0.36 10.79
CA GLY A 275 8.43 -0.87 9.65
C GLY A 275 9.84 -0.30 9.59
N THR A 276 10.04 0.97 9.98
CA THR A 276 11.34 1.63 10.00
C THR A 276 12.13 1.34 11.28
N TRP A 277 11.49 1.40 12.44
CA TRP A 277 12.21 1.41 13.72
C TRP A 277 12.23 0.08 14.45
N LEU A 278 11.37 -0.89 14.12
CA LEU A 278 11.25 -2.16 14.86
C LEU A 278 12.60 -2.88 15.05
N PRO A 279 13.46 -3.07 14.01
CA PRO A 279 14.76 -3.73 14.22
C PRO A 279 15.64 -2.98 15.22
N GLN A 280 15.68 -1.64 15.12
CA GLN A 280 16.50 -0.83 16.01
C GLN A 280 15.96 -0.82 17.45
N LEU A 281 14.64 -0.79 17.62
CA LEU A 281 14.01 -0.87 18.96
C LEU A 281 14.35 -2.22 19.62
N MET A 282 14.25 -3.32 18.86
CA MET A 282 14.61 -4.65 19.35
C MET A 282 16.11 -4.75 19.69
N ARG A 283 17.00 -4.15 18.90
CA ARG A 283 18.42 -4.05 19.24
C ARG A 283 18.66 -3.31 20.56
N LYS A 284 17.99 -2.18 20.77
CA LYS A 284 18.06 -1.44 22.04
C LYS A 284 17.57 -2.25 23.23
N MET A 285 16.65 -3.20 23.02
CA MET A 285 16.18 -4.14 24.04
C MET A 285 17.17 -5.29 24.31
N GLY A 286 18.30 -5.34 23.57
CA GLY A 286 19.37 -6.30 23.79
C GLY A 286 19.37 -7.52 22.86
N TYR A 287 18.56 -7.52 21.79
CA TYR A 287 18.61 -8.55 20.76
C TYR A 287 19.76 -8.30 19.77
N ASP A 288 20.37 -9.37 19.26
CA ASP A 288 21.38 -9.28 18.20
C ASP A 288 20.73 -8.79 16.87
N LEU A 289 21.57 -8.48 15.87
CA LEU A 289 21.10 -7.94 14.60
C LEU A 289 20.21 -8.94 13.84
N GLY A 290 20.59 -10.22 13.81
CA GLY A 290 19.84 -11.27 13.11
C GLY A 290 18.44 -11.45 13.70
N SER A 291 18.36 -11.59 15.03
CA SER A 291 17.08 -11.68 15.75
C SER A 291 16.25 -10.41 15.57
N SER A 292 16.88 -9.23 15.54
CA SER A 292 16.17 -7.95 15.34
C SER A 292 15.56 -7.85 13.96
N LEU A 293 16.23 -8.32 12.92
CA LEU A 293 15.69 -8.37 11.56
C LEU A 293 14.63 -9.45 11.38
N SER A 294 14.75 -10.58 12.10
CA SER A 294 13.73 -11.63 12.07
C SER A 294 12.40 -11.17 12.69
N PHE A 295 12.41 -10.27 13.67
CA PHE A 295 11.18 -9.61 14.14
C PHE A 295 10.50 -8.80 13.02
N LEU A 296 11.27 -8.07 12.21
CA LEU A 296 10.71 -7.37 11.04
C LEU A 296 10.14 -8.36 10.02
N ALA A 297 10.83 -9.46 9.77
CA ALA A 297 10.34 -10.52 8.88
C ALA A 297 9.01 -11.11 9.37
N VAL A 298 8.89 -11.42 10.67
CA VAL A 298 7.66 -11.91 11.29
C VAL A 298 6.54 -10.87 11.22
N PHE A 299 6.86 -9.59 11.48
CA PHE A 299 5.90 -8.49 11.35
C PHE A 299 5.31 -8.40 9.94
N MET A 300 6.14 -8.50 8.90
CA MET A 300 5.70 -8.42 7.50
C MET A 300 4.93 -9.68 7.07
N LEU A 301 5.40 -10.87 7.47
CA LEU A 301 4.72 -12.12 7.16
C LEU A 301 3.34 -12.20 7.81
N SER A 302 3.25 -11.87 9.10
CA SER A 302 1.98 -11.87 9.83
C SER A 302 1.00 -10.83 9.28
N SER A 303 1.51 -9.72 8.76
CA SER A 303 0.72 -8.69 8.09
C SER A 303 0.07 -9.21 6.80
N ALA A 304 0.82 -9.94 5.98
CA ALA A 304 0.31 -10.54 4.74
C ALA A 304 -0.80 -11.57 5.03
N LEU A 305 -0.56 -12.46 5.98
CA LEU A 305 -1.54 -13.47 6.41
C LEU A 305 -2.73 -12.82 7.13
N GLY A 306 -2.45 -11.77 7.91
CA GLY A 306 -3.44 -11.01 8.67
C GLY A 306 -4.52 -10.41 7.80
N GLY A 307 -4.16 -9.82 6.67
CA GLY A 307 -5.12 -9.24 5.74
C GLY A 307 -6.16 -10.25 5.25
N ILE A 308 -5.74 -11.49 4.95
CA ILE A 308 -6.62 -12.58 4.52
C ILE A 308 -7.54 -13.03 5.67
N LEU A 309 -6.97 -13.25 6.85
CA LEU A 309 -7.71 -13.71 8.02
C LEU A 309 -8.72 -12.66 8.50
N ILE A 310 -8.32 -11.39 8.59
CA ILE A 310 -9.19 -10.28 8.99
C ILE A 310 -10.30 -10.07 7.96
N GLY A 311 -9.99 -10.22 6.67
CA GLY A 311 -11.00 -10.19 5.62
C GLY A 311 -12.10 -11.22 5.87
N ARG A 312 -11.73 -12.48 6.12
CA ARG A 312 -12.71 -13.55 6.45
C ARG A 312 -13.46 -13.29 7.76
N ILE A 313 -12.77 -12.85 8.81
CA ILE A 313 -13.42 -12.51 10.09
C ILE A 313 -14.44 -11.38 9.88
N SER A 314 -14.15 -10.44 9.01
CA SER A 314 -15.04 -9.31 8.71
C SER A 314 -16.34 -9.74 8.05
N ASP A 315 -16.35 -10.86 7.32
CA ASP A 315 -17.54 -11.40 6.68
C ASP A 315 -18.54 -11.95 7.73
N PHE A 316 -18.03 -12.45 8.87
CA PHE A 316 -18.87 -13.02 9.95
C PHE A 316 -19.24 -11.99 11.03
N LEU A 317 -18.29 -11.19 11.50
CA LEU A 317 -18.47 -10.25 12.62
C LEU A 317 -18.89 -8.83 12.16
N GLY A 318 -18.82 -8.58 10.86
CA GLY A 318 -19.01 -7.27 10.26
C GLY A 318 -17.73 -6.43 10.26
N THR A 319 -17.47 -5.78 9.14
CA THR A 319 -16.20 -5.12 8.81
C THR A 319 -15.76 -4.08 9.84
N ARG A 320 -16.69 -3.22 10.31
CA ARG A 320 -16.37 -2.17 11.29
C ARG A 320 -15.89 -2.75 12.62
N LYS A 321 -16.59 -3.74 13.18
CA LYS A 321 -16.23 -4.37 14.47
C LYS A 321 -14.88 -5.07 14.36
N THR A 322 -14.64 -5.74 13.25
CA THR A 322 -13.37 -6.45 12.97
C THR A 322 -12.19 -5.50 12.87
N ILE A 323 -12.34 -4.36 12.19
CA ILE A 323 -11.28 -3.35 12.09
C ILE A 323 -10.97 -2.77 13.47
N VAL A 324 -11.99 -2.38 14.25
CA VAL A 324 -11.80 -1.82 15.59
C VAL A 324 -11.11 -2.84 16.50
N GLY A 325 -11.61 -4.08 16.55
CA GLY A 325 -11.01 -5.15 17.36
C GLY A 325 -9.56 -5.45 16.95
N GLY A 326 -9.28 -5.48 15.65
CA GLY A 326 -7.95 -5.71 15.13
C GLY A 326 -6.95 -4.62 15.54
N TYR A 327 -7.33 -3.33 15.43
CA TYR A 327 -6.47 -2.24 15.92
C TYR A 327 -6.27 -2.26 17.43
N VAL A 328 -7.28 -2.62 18.21
CA VAL A 328 -7.15 -2.77 19.67
C VAL A 328 -6.17 -3.91 20.00
N ILE A 329 -6.30 -5.07 19.37
CA ILE A 329 -5.36 -6.19 19.53
C ILE A 329 -3.94 -5.75 19.15
N GLY A 330 -3.78 -5.05 18.01
CA GLY A 330 -2.51 -4.50 17.58
C GLY A 330 -1.91 -3.53 18.60
N ALA A 331 -2.71 -2.61 19.13
CA ALA A 331 -2.29 -1.65 20.15
C ALA A 331 -1.84 -2.34 21.44
N ILE A 332 -2.57 -3.33 21.91
CA ILE A 332 -2.19 -4.13 23.09
C ILE A 332 -0.87 -4.86 22.81
N ALA A 333 -0.75 -5.52 21.67
CA ALA A 333 0.46 -6.23 21.31
C ALA A 333 1.69 -5.31 21.22
N ILE A 334 1.53 -4.14 20.56
CA ILE A 334 2.61 -3.14 20.44
C ILE A 334 2.99 -2.57 21.82
N SER A 335 2.01 -2.25 22.69
CA SER A 335 2.28 -1.79 24.05
C SER A 335 3.00 -2.85 24.88
N SER A 336 2.64 -4.12 24.73
CA SER A 336 3.25 -5.24 25.46
C SER A 336 4.72 -5.46 25.05
N LEU A 337 5.14 -5.07 23.84
CA LEU A 337 6.54 -5.07 23.42
C LEU A 337 7.41 -4.11 24.23
N ALA A 338 6.83 -3.13 24.91
CA ALA A 338 7.55 -2.25 25.84
C ALA A 338 8.10 -3.00 27.06
N ILE A 339 7.55 -4.16 27.37
CA ILE A 339 7.94 -5.00 28.51
C ILE A 339 8.91 -6.07 28.00
N LYS A 340 10.09 -6.14 28.59
CA LYS A 340 11.08 -7.16 28.24
C LYS A 340 10.53 -8.55 28.58
N SER A 341 10.21 -9.33 27.57
CA SER A 341 9.71 -10.70 27.67
C SER A 341 10.64 -11.69 26.95
N GLY A 342 10.36 -12.98 27.07
CA GLY A 342 11.14 -14.01 26.36
C GLY A 342 11.05 -13.88 24.83
N LEU A 343 12.03 -14.42 24.13
CA LEU A 343 12.15 -14.35 22.66
C LEU A 343 10.87 -14.81 21.95
N ILE A 344 10.33 -15.96 22.35
CA ILE A 344 9.11 -16.53 21.73
C ILE A 344 7.91 -15.61 21.93
N MET A 345 7.73 -15.07 23.15
CA MET A 345 6.64 -14.13 23.45
C MET A 345 6.72 -12.89 22.57
N ASN A 346 7.94 -12.33 22.38
CA ASN A 346 8.13 -11.17 21.53
C ASN A 346 7.83 -11.47 20.04
N TYR A 347 8.13 -12.67 19.54
CA TYR A 347 7.68 -13.09 18.21
C TYR A 347 6.16 -13.13 18.10
N VAL A 348 5.47 -13.66 19.10
CA VAL A 348 3.98 -13.68 19.14
C VAL A 348 3.43 -12.25 19.17
N LEU A 349 3.98 -11.38 20.02
CA LEU A 349 3.55 -9.98 20.11
C LEU A 349 3.80 -9.21 18.80
N VAL A 350 4.95 -9.42 18.17
CA VAL A 350 5.26 -8.81 16.86
C VAL A 350 4.34 -9.35 15.77
N ALA A 351 4.02 -10.65 15.80
CA ALA A 351 3.06 -11.23 14.85
C ALA A 351 1.65 -10.62 15.04
N LEU A 352 1.19 -10.46 16.28
CA LEU A 352 -0.07 -9.79 16.59
C LEU A 352 -0.06 -8.30 16.21
N ALA A 353 1.08 -7.62 16.39
CA ALA A 353 1.25 -6.24 15.96
C ALA A 353 1.16 -6.09 14.44
N GLY A 354 1.78 -6.99 13.66
CA GLY A 354 1.68 -7.02 12.20
C GLY A 354 0.27 -7.31 11.72
N PHE A 355 -0.37 -8.32 12.31
CA PHE A 355 -1.76 -8.67 12.08
C PHE A 355 -2.69 -7.47 12.36
N GLY A 356 -2.54 -6.84 13.53
CA GLY A 356 -3.39 -5.75 14.01
C GLY A 356 -3.03 -4.36 13.46
N SER A 357 -2.05 -4.24 12.55
CA SER A 357 -1.70 -2.98 11.87
C SER A 357 -1.90 -3.09 10.36
N ILE A 358 -0.94 -3.64 9.62
CA ILE A 358 -1.01 -3.73 8.15
C ILE A 358 -2.17 -4.62 7.71
N GLY A 359 -2.38 -5.77 8.38
CA GLY A 359 -3.47 -6.69 8.06
C GLY A 359 -4.84 -6.01 8.18
N VAL A 360 -5.06 -5.24 9.24
CA VAL A 360 -6.30 -4.46 9.44
C VAL A 360 -6.43 -3.33 8.42
N ALA A 361 -5.34 -2.63 8.11
CA ALA A 361 -5.35 -1.50 7.18
C ALA A 361 -5.77 -1.91 5.75
N MET A 362 -5.46 -3.15 5.32
CA MET A 362 -5.94 -3.68 4.04
C MET A 362 -7.47 -3.76 4.00
N VAL A 363 -8.10 -4.25 5.07
CA VAL A 363 -9.57 -4.35 5.18
C VAL A 363 -10.19 -2.97 5.36
N GLN A 364 -9.50 -2.05 6.05
CA GLN A 364 -9.94 -0.66 6.19
C GLN A 364 -10.08 0.06 4.84
N LEU A 365 -9.16 -0.15 3.90
CA LEU A 365 -9.30 0.43 2.55
C LEU A 365 -10.57 -0.05 1.85
N GLY A 366 -10.88 -1.33 1.96
CA GLY A 366 -12.15 -1.89 1.47
C GLY A 366 -13.37 -1.28 2.17
N PHE A 367 -13.28 -1.06 3.48
CA PHE A 367 -14.33 -0.38 4.25
C PHE A 367 -14.55 1.06 3.78
N ILE A 368 -13.47 1.83 3.58
CA ILE A 368 -13.52 3.20 3.03
C ILE A 368 -14.18 3.18 1.64
N ALA A 369 -13.74 2.28 0.75
CA ALA A 369 -14.30 2.15 -0.58
C ALA A 369 -15.81 1.87 -0.57
N ASN A 370 -16.27 1.00 0.32
CA ASN A 370 -17.67 0.62 0.43
C ASN A 370 -18.54 1.63 1.21
N TYR A 371 -17.93 2.61 1.86
CA TYR A 371 -18.65 3.64 2.60
C TYR A 371 -19.38 4.63 1.64
N TYR A 372 -18.81 4.90 0.47
CA TYR A 372 -19.34 5.85 -0.49
C TYR A 372 -20.09 5.18 -1.64
N ARG A 373 -21.00 5.95 -2.29
CA ARG A 373 -21.71 5.47 -3.47
C ARG A 373 -20.73 5.20 -4.63
N ALA A 374 -21.17 4.36 -5.58
CA ALA A 374 -20.32 3.87 -6.67
C ALA A 374 -19.59 4.96 -7.45
N HIS A 375 -20.27 6.11 -7.72
CA HIS A 375 -19.68 7.22 -8.47
C HIS A 375 -18.59 7.99 -7.72
N ALA A 376 -18.59 7.98 -6.37
CA ALA A 376 -17.61 8.68 -5.53
C ALA A 376 -16.54 7.73 -4.95
N ARG A 377 -16.76 6.41 -4.99
CA ARG A 377 -15.96 5.38 -4.33
C ARG A 377 -14.48 5.49 -4.63
N ALA A 378 -14.10 5.51 -5.91
CA ALA A 378 -12.71 5.54 -6.34
C ALA A 378 -11.98 6.80 -5.87
N SER A 379 -12.61 7.97 -6.08
CA SER A 379 -12.05 9.26 -5.68
C SER A 379 -11.92 9.39 -4.16
N ALA A 380 -12.97 9.01 -3.41
CA ALA A 380 -12.97 9.07 -1.95
C ALA A 380 -11.88 8.16 -1.34
N THR A 381 -11.72 6.95 -1.89
CA THR A 381 -10.63 6.04 -1.49
C THR A 381 -9.27 6.63 -1.84
N GLY A 382 -9.12 7.19 -3.04
CA GLY A 382 -7.88 7.84 -3.46
C GLY A 382 -7.51 9.03 -2.56
N TRP A 383 -8.48 9.85 -2.15
CA TRP A 383 -8.24 10.96 -1.22
C TRP A 383 -7.84 10.45 0.17
N ALA A 384 -8.49 9.39 0.68
CA ALA A 384 -8.11 8.79 1.96
C ALA A 384 -6.68 8.25 1.92
N VAL A 385 -6.27 7.56 0.84
CA VAL A 385 -4.89 7.09 0.65
C VAL A 385 -3.92 8.27 0.56
N GLY A 386 -4.27 9.34 -0.18
CA GLY A 386 -3.47 10.56 -0.28
C GLY A 386 -3.22 11.22 1.07
N VAL A 387 -4.28 11.40 1.87
CA VAL A 387 -4.17 11.95 3.24
C VAL A 387 -3.37 11.00 4.14
N GLY A 388 -3.52 9.69 3.98
CA GLY A 388 -2.72 8.69 4.70
C GLY A 388 -1.21 8.83 4.50
N ARG A 389 -0.74 9.45 3.40
CA ARG A 389 0.70 9.69 3.17
C ARG A 389 1.34 10.60 4.22
N PHE A 390 0.57 11.51 4.82
CA PHE A 390 1.06 12.29 5.97
C PHE A 390 1.38 11.39 7.17
N GLY A 391 0.56 10.36 7.41
CA GLY A 391 0.86 9.33 8.41
C GLY A 391 2.13 8.54 8.08
N ALA A 392 2.30 8.16 6.80
CA ALA A 392 3.51 7.47 6.36
C ALA A 392 4.78 8.26 6.66
N MET A 393 4.79 9.56 6.33
CA MET A 393 5.93 10.44 6.57
C MET A 393 6.18 10.68 8.06
N SER A 394 5.12 10.85 8.86
CA SER A 394 5.25 11.11 10.29
C SER A 394 5.73 9.89 11.09
N GLY A 395 5.44 8.66 10.64
CA GLY A 395 5.84 7.44 11.34
C GLY A 395 7.34 7.35 11.64
N PRO A 396 8.23 7.38 10.63
CA PRO A 396 9.67 7.40 10.85
C PRO A 396 10.14 8.60 11.68
N MET A 397 9.52 9.78 11.49
CA MET A 397 9.89 11.01 12.22
C MET A 397 9.53 10.95 13.71
N VAL A 398 8.38 10.37 14.07
CA VAL A 398 7.98 10.19 15.48
C VAL A 398 8.98 9.29 16.21
N GLY A 399 9.35 8.16 15.62
CA GLY A 399 10.37 7.28 16.19
C GLY A 399 11.73 7.96 16.34
N ALA A 400 12.12 8.75 15.32
CA ALA A 400 13.34 9.55 15.32
C ALA A 400 13.34 10.61 16.44
N TYR A 401 12.26 11.34 16.57
CA TYR A 401 12.12 12.38 17.61
C TYR A 401 12.24 11.81 19.01
N LEU A 402 11.54 10.73 19.32
CA LEU A 402 11.63 10.06 20.62
C LEU A 402 13.05 9.54 20.88
N ALA A 403 13.69 8.94 19.89
CA ALA A 403 15.06 8.45 20.02
C ALA A 403 16.08 9.59 20.22
N SER A 404 15.88 10.77 19.61
CA SER A 404 16.77 11.94 19.75
C SER A 404 16.67 12.62 21.12
N ARG A 405 15.52 12.49 21.79
CA ARG A 405 15.30 13.00 23.14
C ARG A 405 15.87 12.10 24.23
N GLY A 406 16.50 10.97 23.85
CA GLY A 406 16.97 9.98 24.81
C GLY A 406 15.83 9.25 25.52
N ALA A 407 14.62 9.28 24.95
CA ALA A 407 13.48 8.60 25.52
C ALA A 407 13.71 7.07 25.55
N ASP A 408 13.28 6.41 26.61
CA ASP A 408 13.32 4.96 26.70
C ASP A 408 12.59 4.32 25.52
N VAL A 409 13.06 3.14 25.12
CA VAL A 409 12.49 2.37 23.98
C VAL A 409 10.97 2.20 24.10
N GLN A 410 10.46 2.08 25.32
CA GLN A 410 9.05 1.92 25.66
C GLN A 410 8.17 3.02 25.05
N TRP A 411 8.63 4.27 25.05
CA TRP A 411 7.86 5.41 24.54
C TRP A 411 7.59 5.31 23.03
N ASN A 412 8.50 4.69 22.28
CA ASN A 412 8.25 4.41 20.86
C ASN A 412 7.09 3.44 20.68
N PHE A 413 7.06 2.35 21.46
CA PHE A 413 5.96 1.40 21.40
C PHE A 413 4.64 2.04 21.83
N TYR A 414 4.63 2.83 22.91
CA TYR A 414 3.42 3.52 23.36
C TYR A 414 2.91 4.56 22.36
N ALA A 415 3.79 5.29 21.66
CA ALA A 415 3.39 6.24 20.63
C ALA A 415 2.70 5.53 19.45
N PHE A 416 3.26 4.41 18.97
CA PHE A 416 2.66 3.63 17.89
C PHE A 416 1.38 2.91 18.33
N ALA A 417 1.34 2.39 19.55
CA ALA A 417 0.12 1.82 20.13
C ALA A 417 -0.99 2.86 20.28
N GLY A 418 -0.65 4.06 20.74
CA GLY A 418 -1.58 5.19 20.82
C GLY A 418 -2.16 5.56 19.45
N SER A 419 -1.32 5.55 18.40
CA SER A 419 -1.80 5.76 17.03
C SER A 419 -2.76 4.66 16.58
N ALA A 420 -2.49 3.39 16.89
CA ALA A 420 -3.41 2.30 16.58
C ALA A 420 -4.76 2.46 17.31
N LEU A 421 -4.74 2.92 18.58
CA LEU A 421 -5.97 3.24 19.32
C LEU A 421 -6.72 4.42 18.70
N VAL A 422 -6.03 5.46 18.24
CA VAL A 422 -6.64 6.58 17.51
C VAL A 422 -7.35 6.07 16.25
N ALA A 423 -6.72 5.15 15.49
CA ALA A 423 -7.34 4.52 14.34
C ALA A 423 -8.60 3.72 14.73
N ALA A 424 -8.54 2.92 15.82
CA ALA A 424 -9.66 2.17 16.34
C ALA A 424 -10.84 3.08 16.72
N VAL A 425 -10.58 4.14 17.49
CA VAL A 425 -11.60 5.10 17.93
C VAL A 425 -12.21 5.84 16.73
N ALA A 426 -11.39 6.29 15.79
CA ALA A 426 -11.86 6.98 14.60
C ALA A 426 -12.80 6.09 13.75
N ILE A 427 -12.47 4.81 13.56
CA ILE A 427 -13.37 3.84 12.90
C ILE A 427 -14.63 3.58 13.73
N ALA A 428 -14.51 3.50 15.06
CA ALA A 428 -15.64 3.30 15.95
C ALA A 428 -16.63 4.47 15.91
N LEU A 429 -16.18 5.69 15.67
CA LEU A 429 -17.01 6.89 15.52
C LEU A 429 -17.69 7.00 14.14
N THR A 430 -17.24 6.23 13.14
CA THR A 430 -17.83 6.27 11.80
C THR A 430 -19.25 5.73 11.84
N ARG A 431 -20.23 6.53 11.44
CA ARG A 431 -21.65 6.14 11.36
C ARG A 431 -21.88 5.19 10.18
N SER A 432 -22.94 4.37 10.25
CA SER A 432 -23.35 3.54 9.11
C SER A 432 -23.75 4.42 7.92
N PRO A 433 -23.43 4.00 6.67
CA PRO A 433 -23.82 4.76 5.49
C PRO A 433 -25.34 4.95 5.41
N HIS A 434 -25.82 6.17 5.20
CA HIS A 434 -27.26 6.48 5.15
C HIS A 434 -28.01 5.75 4.02
N TRP A 435 -27.30 5.38 2.93
CA TRP A 435 -27.89 4.64 1.82
C TRP A 435 -28.17 3.16 2.14
N SER A 436 -27.53 2.57 3.16
CA SER A 436 -27.80 1.18 3.57
C SER A 436 -29.12 1.04 4.34
N SER A 437 -29.55 2.07 5.05
CA SER A 437 -30.85 2.07 5.78
C SER A 437 -32.04 2.24 4.84
N ALA A 438 -31.91 2.97 3.75
CA ALA A 438 -32.98 3.17 2.77
C ALA A 438 -33.31 1.88 1.97
N SER A 439 -32.31 0.99 1.76
CA SER A 439 -32.53 -0.29 1.08
C SER A 439 -33.21 -1.32 1.97
N MET A 440 -32.98 -1.31 3.29
CA MET A 440 -33.66 -2.18 4.24
C MET A 440 -35.15 -1.83 4.42
N THR A 441 -35.49 -0.53 4.40
CA THR A 441 -36.87 -0.08 4.50
C THR A 441 -37.66 -0.35 3.21
N ALA A 442 -37.02 -0.21 2.04
CA ALA A 442 -37.66 -0.53 0.76
C ALA A 442 -37.90 -2.05 0.58
N GLY A 443 -36.97 -2.91 1.05
CA GLY A 443 -37.12 -4.36 1.03
C GLY A 443 -38.18 -4.87 2.02
N ALA A 444 -38.35 -4.20 3.17
CA ALA A 444 -39.36 -4.58 4.17
C ALA A 444 -40.78 -4.20 3.76
N ILE A 445 -40.95 -3.18 2.89
CA ILE A 445 -42.24 -2.77 2.35
C ILE A 445 -42.67 -3.69 1.20
N SER A 446 -41.73 -4.20 0.40
CA SER A 446 -42.02 -5.15 -0.71
C SER A 446 -42.36 -6.58 -0.26
N LEU A 447 -42.07 -6.95 0.99
CA LEU A 447 -42.42 -8.26 1.56
C LEU A 447 -43.76 -8.25 2.33
N LYS A 448 -44.44 -7.08 2.41
CA LYS A 448 -45.75 -6.90 3.06
C LYS A 448 -46.87 -6.52 2.09
N SER A 449 -46.58 -6.42 0.80
CA SER A 449 -47.53 -6.29 -0.30
C SER A 449 -47.61 -7.58 -1.11
#